data_d4a9407571a787141147ad7bac47122b
#
_entry.id   d4a9407571a787141147ad7bac47122b
#
_cell.length_a   1.000
_cell.length_b   1.000
_cell.length_c   1.000
_cell.angle_alpha   90.00
_cell.angle_beta   90.00
_cell.angle_gamma   90.00
#
_symmetry.space_group_name_H-M   'P 1'
#
loop_
_entity.id
_entity.type
_entity.pdbx_description
1 polymer ?
#
loop_
_entity_poly.entity_id
_entity_poly.type
_entity_poly.pdbx_seq_one_letter_code
_entity_poly.pdbx_strand_id
1 'polypeptide(L)'
;GGGTGTGAAPVVAEIAKELGALTVGVVTRPFMFEARRRQSQSEWGVGRMRDQVDALITISNDRLLQIVQKSASIMDAFRIADDVLRQGVQGMSDLIVIPGLINLDFADVKTIMEDAGSALMGVGVGRGENRAMMATEQAVKSPLLDASIEGAKGVLLSFCGGPDMGLLEVNEAASMVADMADPEANIIFGAVIDDKMTDEIRVTIIATGFEPKRAKPATRNAVIQPEIAPIPKFKGPTLEIPEWMKRK
;
A
#
# COMPACT_ATOMS: atom_id res chain seq x y z
N GLY A 1 12.96 1.90 4.17
CA GLY A 1 14.13 1.87 5.05
C GLY A 1 15.34 2.67 4.53
N GLY A 2 15.29 3.22 3.30
CA GLY A 2 16.30 4.13 2.77
C GLY A 2 16.14 5.57 3.29
N GLY A 3 17.01 6.49 2.85
CA GLY A 3 16.93 7.90 3.26
C GLY A 3 15.85 8.67 2.51
N THR A 4 15.91 8.65 1.18
CA THR A 4 15.07 9.49 0.31
C THR A 4 13.59 9.14 0.43
N GLY A 5 13.21 7.88 0.14
CA GLY A 5 11.80 7.45 0.18
C GLY A 5 11.21 7.56 1.59
N THR A 6 11.94 7.12 2.62
CA THR A 6 11.47 7.16 4.00
C THR A 6 11.23 8.59 4.51
N GLY A 7 12.04 9.56 4.06
CA GLY A 7 11.91 10.97 4.46
C GLY A 7 10.90 11.74 3.61
N ALA A 8 10.91 11.55 2.27
CA ALA A 8 10.12 12.34 1.35
C ALA A 8 8.67 11.84 1.18
N ALA A 9 8.45 10.52 1.18
CA ALA A 9 7.11 9.99 0.93
C ALA A 9 6.03 10.48 1.90
N PRO A 10 6.26 10.56 3.22
CA PRO A 10 5.27 11.13 4.14
C PRO A 10 4.93 12.60 3.84
N VAL A 11 5.91 13.39 3.40
CA VAL A 11 5.69 14.81 3.05
C VAL A 11 4.84 14.95 1.78
N VAL A 12 5.13 14.11 0.77
CA VAL A 12 4.32 14.07 -0.45
C VAL A 12 2.88 13.64 -0.14
N ALA A 13 2.71 12.64 0.73
CA ALA A 13 1.40 12.17 1.16
C ALA A 13 0.62 13.25 1.91
N GLU A 14 1.27 14.00 2.81
CA GLU A 14 0.69 15.13 3.52
C GLU A 14 0.14 16.18 2.55
N ILE A 15 0.94 16.59 1.58
CA ILE A 15 0.53 17.57 0.56
C ILE A 15 -0.64 17.03 -0.28
N ALA A 16 -0.60 15.76 -0.68
CA ALA A 16 -1.68 15.14 -1.45
C ALA A 16 -2.99 15.15 -0.65
N LYS A 17 -2.94 14.83 0.64
CA LYS A 17 -4.09 14.84 1.53
C LYS A 17 -4.63 16.26 1.77
N GLU A 18 -3.76 17.26 1.92
CA GLU A 18 -4.14 18.68 2.01
C GLU A 18 -4.89 19.17 0.75
N LEU A 19 -4.51 18.64 -0.42
CA LEU A 19 -5.20 18.92 -1.69
C LEU A 19 -6.53 18.15 -1.85
N GLY A 20 -6.93 17.35 -0.87
CA GLY A 20 -8.16 16.55 -0.89
C GLY A 20 -8.10 15.30 -1.77
N ALA A 21 -6.90 14.86 -2.18
CA ALA A 21 -6.74 13.64 -2.94
C ALA A 21 -6.84 12.41 -2.04
N LEU A 22 -7.54 11.36 -2.50
CA LEU A 22 -7.45 10.04 -1.89
C LEU A 22 -6.00 9.54 -1.98
N THR A 23 -5.38 9.35 -0.83
CA THR A 23 -3.94 9.06 -0.76
C THR A 23 -3.71 7.64 -0.24
N VAL A 24 -3.23 6.77 -1.10
CA VAL A 24 -2.89 5.38 -0.76
C VAL A 24 -1.38 5.20 -0.79
N GLY A 25 -0.81 4.75 0.33
CA GLY A 25 0.61 4.43 0.43
C GLY A 25 0.87 2.94 0.17
N VAL A 26 1.82 2.64 -0.70
CA VAL A 26 2.31 1.26 -0.91
C VAL A 26 3.80 1.26 -0.61
N VAL A 27 4.21 0.54 0.42
CA VAL A 27 5.59 0.57 0.91
C VAL A 27 6.10 -0.83 1.22
N THR A 28 7.43 -1.01 1.13
CA THR A 28 8.09 -2.25 1.55
C THR A 28 8.87 -2.05 2.85
N ARG A 29 8.93 -3.08 3.67
CA ARG A 29 9.87 -3.21 4.77
C ARG A 29 11.12 -3.93 4.29
N PRO A 30 12.33 -3.48 4.71
CA PRO A 30 13.59 -4.06 4.26
C PRO A 30 13.71 -5.52 4.69
N PHE A 31 14.55 -6.27 3.97
CA PHE A 31 14.95 -7.61 4.37
C PHE A 31 15.73 -7.61 5.69
N MET A 32 15.65 -8.67 6.46
CA MET A 32 16.39 -8.82 7.72
C MET A 32 17.91 -8.69 7.52
N PHE A 33 18.45 -9.16 6.40
CA PHE A 33 19.87 -9.05 6.10
C PHE A 33 20.35 -7.60 5.82
N GLU A 34 19.43 -6.64 5.61
CA GLU A 34 19.76 -5.22 5.42
C GLU A 34 20.11 -4.50 6.74
N ALA A 35 20.14 -5.21 7.85
CA ALA A 35 20.51 -4.79 9.19
C ALA A 35 19.49 -3.96 9.97
N ARG A 36 19.61 -4.03 11.30
CA ARG A 36 18.67 -3.43 12.27
C ARG A 36 18.44 -1.93 12.08
N ARG A 37 19.48 -1.20 11.68
CA ARG A 37 19.35 0.25 11.47
C ARG A 37 18.34 0.58 10.38
N ARG A 38 18.34 -0.18 9.28
CA ARG A 38 17.37 -0.02 8.19
C ARG A 38 15.96 -0.40 8.62
N GLN A 39 15.82 -1.44 9.42
CA GLN A 39 14.54 -1.85 9.98
C GLN A 39 13.93 -0.75 10.86
N SER A 40 14.69 -0.24 11.84
CA SER A 40 14.22 0.84 12.72
C SER A 40 13.86 2.11 11.93
N GLN A 41 14.65 2.45 10.91
CA GLN A 41 14.37 3.58 10.02
C GLN A 41 13.08 3.36 9.21
N SER A 42 12.85 2.12 8.76
CA SER A 42 11.63 1.72 8.06
C SER A 42 10.39 1.83 8.96
N GLU A 43 10.47 1.32 10.18
CA GLU A 43 9.38 1.39 11.16
C GLU A 43 9.00 2.84 11.48
N TRP A 44 10.00 3.70 11.69
CA TRP A 44 9.77 5.13 11.87
C TRP A 44 9.08 5.77 10.65
N GLY A 45 9.54 5.44 9.43
CA GLY A 45 8.95 5.95 8.20
C GLY A 45 7.53 5.46 7.96
N VAL A 46 7.25 4.16 8.22
CA VAL A 46 5.91 3.56 8.14
C VAL A 46 4.96 4.24 9.14
N GLY A 47 5.42 4.49 10.37
CA GLY A 47 4.64 5.22 11.38
C GLY A 47 4.23 6.60 10.89
N ARG A 48 5.17 7.39 10.36
CA ARG A 48 4.88 8.71 9.78
C ARG A 48 3.97 8.65 8.57
N MET A 49 4.19 7.66 7.69
CA MET A 49 3.37 7.48 6.50
C MET A 49 1.91 7.17 6.83
N ARG A 50 1.69 6.32 7.85
CA ARG A 50 0.35 5.93 8.32
C ARG A 50 -0.51 7.12 8.72
N ASP A 51 0.09 8.16 9.27
CA ASP A 51 -0.62 9.36 9.72
C ASP A 51 -0.98 10.31 8.55
N GLN A 52 -0.34 10.12 7.39
CA GLN A 52 -0.46 11.00 6.22
C GLN A 52 -1.21 10.38 5.04
N VAL A 53 -1.65 9.11 5.13
CA VAL A 53 -2.40 8.43 4.07
C VAL A 53 -3.77 7.98 4.54
N ASP A 54 -4.68 7.75 3.60
CA ASP A 54 -6.00 7.17 3.87
C ASP A 54 -5.91 5.64 4.06
N ALA A 55 -5.11 4.99 3.22
CA ALA A 55 -4.80 3.57 3.33
C ALA A 55 -3.30 3.32 3.16
N LEU A 56 -2.73 2.44 3.98
CA LEU A 56 -1.33 2.06 3.91
C LEU A 56 -1.17 0.55 3.71
N ILE A 57 -0.67 0.18 2.53
CA ILE A 57 -0.28 -1.19 2.22
C ILE A 57 1.20 -1.36 2.57
N THR A 58 1.51 -2.24 3.49
CA THR A 58 2.88 -2.55 3.89
C THR A 58 3.23 -3.97 3.50
N ILE A 59 4.30 -4.14 2.72
CA ILE A 59 4.77 -5.44 2.24
C ILE A 59 6.10 -5.77 2.92
N SER A 60 6.19 -6.91 3.60
CA SER A 60 7.44 -7.37 4.19
C SER A 60 8.29 -8.08 3.14
N ASN A 61 9.49 -7.55 2.85
CA ASN A 61 10.41 -8.19 1.92
C ASN A 61 10.82 -9.60 2.38
N ASP A 62 10.87 -9.86 3.69
CA ASP A 62 11.17 -11.21 4.21
C ASP A 62 10.12 -12.24 3.81
N ARG A 63 8.86 -11.84 3.66
CA ARG A 63 7.79 -12.71 3.16
C ARG A 63 8.03 -13.14 1.72
N LEU A 64 8.65 -12.27 0.91
CA LEU A 64 9.00 -12.59 -0.47
C LEU A 64 10.02 -13.73 -0.56
N LEU A 65 10.87 -13.92 0.47
CA LEU A 65 11.83 -15.04 0.50
C LEU A 65 11.13 -16.40 0.52
N GLN A 66 9.86 -16.47 0.89
CA GLN A 66 9.10 -17.73 0.89
C GLN A 66 8.70 -18.18 -0.50
N ILE A 67 8.61 -17.23 -1.47
CA ILE A 67 8.25 -17.51 -2.86
C ILE A 67 9.45 -17.55 -3.80
N VAL A 68 10.61 -17.10 -3.32
CA VAL A 68 11.85 -17.06 -4.09
C VAL A 68 12.49 -18.46 -4.11
N GLN A 69 12.99 -18.86 -5.27
CA GLN A 69 13.77 -20.11 -5.39
C GLN A 69 15.07 -20.03 -4.58
N LYS A 70 15.48 -21.13 -3.98
CA LYS A 70 16.72 -21.19 -3.14
C LYS A 70 17.99 -20.78 -3.89
N SER A 71 17.98 -20.82 -5.21
CA SER A 71 19.09 -20.42 -6.09
C SER A 71 19.05 -18.96 -6.52
N ALA A 72 18.03 -18.19 -6.10
CA ALA A 72 17.89 -16.80 -6.53
C ALA A 72 18.99 -15.92 -5.94
N SER A 73 19.47 -14.98 -6.75
CA SER A 73 20.45 -14.00 -6.32
C SER A 73 19.79 -12.89 -5.47
N ILE A 74 20.62 -12.12 -4.76
CA ILE A 74 20.16 -10.90 -4.05
C ILE A 74 19.48 -9.93 -5.01
N MET A 75 19.99 -9.80 -6.23
CA MET A 75 19.39 -8.95 -7.26
C MET A 75 17.98 -9.40 -7.64
N ASP A 76 17.76 -10.72 -7.73
CA ASP A 76 16.44 -11.28 -8.03
C ASP A 76 15.46 -11.01 -6.88
N ALA A 77 15.90 -11.10 -5.63
CA ALA A 77 15.07 -10.77 -4.47
C ALA A 77 14.59 -9.30 -4.51
N PHE A 78 15.47 -8.36 -4.86
CA PHE A 78 15.07 -6.95 -5.02
C PHE A 78 14.14 -6.73 -6.21
N ARG A 79 14.38 -7.41 -7.35
CA ARG A 79 13.48 -7.33 -8.52
C ARG A 79 12.07 -7.82 -8.17
N ILE A 80 11.97 -8.89 -7.40
CA ILE A 80 10.67 -9.40 -6.93
C ILE A 80 9.98 -8.37 -6.02
N ALA A 81 10.72 -7.72 -5.11
CA ALA A 81 10.16 -6.66 -4.28
C ALA A 81 9.66 -5.47 -5.09
N ASP A 82 10.41 -5.05 -6.10
CA ASP A 82 10.01 -3.98 -7.04
C ASP A 82 8.77 -4.39 -7.86
N ASP A 83 8.73 -5.65 -8.32
CA ASP A 83 7.60 -6.16 -9.11
C ASP A 83 6.32 -6.25 -8.28
N VAL A 84 6.40 -6.64 -7.03
CA VAL A 84 5.25 -6.66 -6.12
C VAL A 84 4.71 -5.25 -5.86
N LEU A 85 5.58 -4.26 -5.65
CA LEU A 85 5.16 -2.86 -5.55
C LEU A 85 4.47 -2.39 -6.84
N ARG A 86 5.05 -2.72 -8.00
CA ARG A 86 4.47 -2.39 -9.30
C ARG A 86 3.08 -3.03 -9.47
N GLN A 87 2.95 -4.31 -9.14
CA GLN A 87 1.66 -5.01 -9.21
C GLN A 87 0.63 -4.39 -8.27
N GLY A 88 1.02 -3.99 -7.08
CA GLY A 88 0.15 -3.34 -6.12
C GLY A 88 -0.40 -2.00 -6.61
N VAL A 89 0.48 -1.15 -7.13
CA VAL A 89 0.08 0.14 -7.71
C VAL A 89 -0.74 -0.07 -8.98
N GLN A 90 -0.31 -0.98 -9.85
CA GLN A 90 -1.00 -1.27 -11.10
C GLN A 90 -2.38 -1.84 -10.86
N GLY A 91 -2.54 -2.81 -9.95
CA GLY A 91 -3.83 -3.42 -9.65
C GLY A 91 -4.89 -2.41 -9.19
N MET A 92 -4.49 -1.36 -8.49
CA MET A 92 -5.39 -0.26 -8.11
C MET A 92 -5.63 0.71 -9.27
N SER A 93 -4.54 1.07 -9.98
CA SER A 93 -4.62 2.05 -11.07
C SER A 93 -5.44 1.54 -12.25
N ASP A 94 -5.25 0.27 -12.61
CA ASP A 94 -5.95 -0.35 -13.75
C ASP A 94 -7.47 -0.34 -13.53
N LEU A 95 -7.93 -0.55 -12.31
CA LEU A 95 -9.35 -0.51 -11.96
C LEU A 95 -10.00 0.86 -12.19
N ILE A 96 -9.21 1.93 -12.07
CA ILE A 96 -9.70 3.32 -12.18
C ILE A 96 -9.54 3.85 -13.61
N VAL A 97 -8.41 3.50 -14.26
CA VAL A 97 -7.98 4.13 -15.51
C VAL A 97 -8.39 3.32 -16.74
N ILE A 98 -8.42 2.00 -16.64
CA ILE A 98 -8.69 1.13 -17.79
C ILE A 98 -10.19 0.83 -17.83
N PRO A 99 -10.89 1.17 -18.92
CA PRO A 99 -12.27 0.75 -19.12
C PRO A 99 -12.35 -0.78 -19.16
N GLY A 100 -13.01 -1.37 -18.17
CA GLY A 100 -13.20 -2.83 -18.06
C GLY A 100 -14.59 -3.26 -18.50
N LEU A 101 -14.85 -4.56 -18.44
CA LEU A 101 -16.20 -5.11 -18.57
C LEU A 101 -17.10 -4.70 -17.40
N ILE A 102 -16.51 -4.65 -16.22
CA ILE A 102 -17.15 -4.16 -14.98
C ILE A 102 -16.27 -3.03 -14.46
N ASN A 103 -16.75 -1.80 -14.68
CA ASN A 103 -16.04 -0.60 -14.22
C ASN A 103 -16.37 -0.33 -12.76
N LEU A 104 -15.33 -0.03 -12.01
CA LEU A 104 -15.49 0.53 -10.66
C LEU A 104 -15.64 2.05 -10.76
N ASP A 105 -16.61 2.58 -10.04
CA ASP A 105 -16.67 4.01 -9.81
C ASP A 105 -15.56 4.42 -8.82
N PHE A 106 -14.91 5.55 -9.08
CA PHE A 106 -13.94 6.13 -8.16
C PHE A 106 -14.54 6.35 -6.75
N ALA A 107 -15.83 6.64 -6.67
CA ALA A 107 -16.54 6.80 -5.41
C ALA A 107 -16.55 5.50 -4.59
N ASP A 108 -16.68 4.36 -5.25
CA ASP A 108 -16.65 3.05 -4.61
C ASP A 108 -15.26 2.74 -4.01
N VAL A 109 -14.21 2.94 -4.82
CA VAL A 109 -12.82 2.78 -4.36
C VAL A 109 -12.54 3.71 -3.18
N LYS A 110 -13.01 4.96 -3.26
CA LYS A 110 -12.86 5.94 -2.18
C LYS A 110 -13.54 5.47 -0.91
N THR A 111 -14.74 4.90 -0.99
CA THR A 111 -15.50 4.42 0.18
C THR A 111 -14.75 3.34 0.95
N ILE A 112 -14.02 2.45 0.26
CA ILE A 112 -13.22 1.38 0.89
C ILE A 112 -11.91 1.92 1.45
N MET A 113 -11.28 2.87 0.76
CA MET A 113 -9.90 3.31 1.05
C MET A 113 -9.80 4.53 1.94
N GLU A 114 -10.82 5.40 1.98
CA GLU A 114 -10.82 6.63 2.79
C GLU A 114 -10.78 6.31 4.28
N ASP A 115 -9.78 6.85 4.98
CA ASP A 115 -9.53 6.63 6.40
C ASP A 115 -9.48 5.13 6.80
N ALA A 116 -9.08 4.26 5.88
CA ALA A 116 -9.05 2.80 6.10
C ALA A 116 -7.88 2.35 6.98
N GLY A 117 -6.83 3.17 7.11
CA GLY A 117 -5.66 2.85 7.92
C GLY A 117 -4.79 1.76 7.30
N SER A 118 -4.63 0.63 7.96
CA SER A 118 -3.85 -0.49 7.43
C SER A 118 -4.64 -1.27 6.37
N ALA A 119 -4.03 -1.52 5.23
CA ALA A 119 -4.57 -2.35 4.16
C ALA A 119 -3.64 -3.53 3.85
N LEU A 120 -4.23 -4.66 3.52
CA LEU A 120 -3.53 -5.86 3.09
C LEU A 120 -3.74 -6.05 1.59
N MET A 121 -2.73 -6.58 0.91
CA MET A 121 -2.79 -6.86 -0.52
C MET A 121 -2.30 -8.26 -0.81
N GLY A 122 -3.09 -9.02 -1.58
CA GLY A 122 -2.71 -10.30 -2.14
C GLY A 122 -2.84 -10.29 -3.66
N VAL A 123 -1.94 -10.99 -4.32
CA VAL A 123 -1.96 -11.18 -5.77
C VAL A 123 -1.83 -12.65 -6.07
N GLY A 124 -2.64 -13.14 -6.99
CA GLY A 124 -2.57 -14.51 -7.49
C GLY A 124 -2.75 -14.55 -8.99
N VAL A 125 -2.21 -15.60 -9.60
CA VAL A 125 -2.28 -15.87 -11.04
C VAL A 125 -2.70 -17.30 -11.24
N GLY A 126 -3.73 -17.53 -12.04
CA GLY A 126 -4.22 -18.85 -12.40
C GLY A 126 -4.24 -19.06 -13.90
N ARG A 127 -4.08 -20.31 -14.33
CA ARG A 127 -4.08 -20.72 -15.74
C ARG A 127 -4.91 -21.99 -15.94
N GLY A 128 -5.50 -22.12 -17.12
CA GLY A 128 -6.27 -23.29 -17.51
C GLY A 128 -7.64 -23.39 -16.84
N GLU A 129 -8.13 -24.60 -16.67
CA GLU A 129 -9.41 -24.85 -15.99
C GLU A 129 -9.35 -24.37 -14.54
N ASN A 130 -10.42 -23.73 -14.05
CA ASN A 130 -10.52 -23.14 -12.70
C ASN A 130 -9.50 -22.02 -12.41
N ARG A 131 -8.97 -21.36 -13.45
CA ARG A 131 -7.94 -20.30 -13.33
C ARG A 131 -8.34 -19.17 -12.38
N ALA A 132 -9.60 -18.74 -12.37
CA ALA A 132 -10.08 -17.69 -11.49
C ALA A 132 -10.06 -18.14 -10.02
N MET A 133 -10.52 -19.36 -9.72
CA MET A 133 -10.47 -19.93 -8.38
C MET A 133 -9.02 -20.12 -7.88
N MET A 134 -8.15 -20.68 -8.73
CA MET A 134 -6.74 -20.87 -8.42
C MET A 134 -6.04 -19.53 -8.13
N ALA A 135 -6.28 -18.51 -8.98
CA ALA A 135 -5.75 -17.18 -8.79
C ALA A 135 -6.22 -16.55 -7.47
N THR A 136 -7.52 -16.71 -7.16
CA THR A 136 -8.12 -16.18 -5.95
C THR A 136 -7.59 -16.88 -4.70
N GLU A 137 -7.49 -18.21 -4.70
CA GLU A 137 -6.85 -18.95 -3.60
C GLU A 137 -5.41 -18.51 -3.38
N GLN A 138 -4.66 -18.33 -4.47
CA GLN A 138 -3.27 -17.86 -4.38
C GLN A 138 -3.20 -16.45 -3.85
N ALA A 139 -4.11 -15.56 -4.24
CA ALA A 139 -4.19 -14.20 -3.74
C ALA A 139 -4.50 -14.16 -2.24
N VAL A 140 -5.50 -14.94 -1.78
CA VAL A 140 -5.90 -15.04 -0.38
C VAL A 140 -4.81 -15.68 0.49
N LYS A 141 -4.11 -16.67 -0.02
CA LYS A 141 -2.99 -17.36 0.65
C LYS A 141 -1.64 -16.71 0.37
N SER A 142 -1.64 -15.55 -0.29
CA SER A 142 -0.41 -14.88 -0.67
C SER A 142 0.45 -14.57 0.56
N PRO A 143 1.75 -14.91 0.56
CA PRO A 143 2.65 -14.54 1.64
C PRO A 143 2.86 -13.03 1.74
N LEU A 144 2.37 -12.23 0.79
CA LEU A 144 2.35 -10.77 0.84
C LEU A 144 1.36 -10.24 1.87
N LEU A 145 0.35 -11.04 2.22
CA LEU A 145 -0.57 -10.73 3.28
C LEU A 145 0.12 -10.97 4.63
N ASP A 146 0.30 -9.91 5.41
CA ASP A 146 0.84 -10.02 6.78
C ASP A 146 -0.15 -10.68 7.77
N ALA A 147 -1.44 -10.73 7.39
CA ALA A 147 -2.52 -11.34 8.16
C ALA A 147 -3.57 -11.97 7.22
N SER A 148 -4.51 -12.73 7.77
CA SER A 148 -5.69 -13.21 7.04
C SER A 148 -6.57 -12.04 6.60
N ILE A 149 -7.28 -12.19 5.49
CA ILE A 149 -8.34 -11.27 5.07
C ILE A 149 -9.64 -11.44 5.89
N GLU A 150 -9.69 -12.44 6.75
CA GLU A 150 -10.82 -12.68 7.64
C GLU A 150 -11.13 -11.46 8.50
N GLY A 151 -12.39 -11.07 8.54
CA GLY A 151 -12.83 -9.90 9.29
C GLY A 151 -12.52 -8.55 8.61
N ALA A 152 -12.05 -8.54 7.36
CA ALA A 152 -11.96 -7.32 6.56
C ALA A 152 -13.34 -6.72 6.35
N LYS A 153 -13.49 -5.40 6.57
CA LYS A 153 -14.75 -4.66 6.39
C LYS A 153 -14.88 -4.03 5.01
N GLY A 154 -13.78 -3.89 4.30
CA GLY A 154 -13.74 -3.44 2.92
C GLY A 154 -12.84 -4.35 2.10
N VAL A 155 -13.32 -4.81 0.97
CA VAL A 155 -12.55 -5.66 0.06
C VAL A 155 -12.70 -5.12 -1.36
N LEU A 156 -11.57 -4.83 -1.98
CA LEU A 156 -11.48 -4.51 -3.39
C LEU A 156 -10.90 -5.69 -4.13
N LEU A 157 -11.63 -6.22 -5.07
CA LEU A 157 -11.30 -7.42 -5.83
C LEU A 157 -11.15 -7.06 -7.31
N SER A 158 -9.96 -7.23 -7.86
CA SER A 158 -9.64 -6.95 -9.25
C SER A 158 -9.35 -8.23 -10.01
N PHE A 159 -10.12 -8.47 -11.06
CA PHE A 159 -9.85 -9.53 -12.05
C PHE A 159 -9.25 -8.90 -13.29
N CYS A 160 -8.12 -9.43 -13.76
CA CYS A 160 -7.51 -9.06 -15.02
C CYS A 160 -7.25 -10.33 -15.83
N GLY A 161 -7.82 -10.43 -17.03
CA GLY A 161 -7.70 -11.61 -17.87
C GLY A 161 -7.92 -11.29 -19.33
N GLY A 162 -7.83 -12.30 -20.18
CA GLY A 162 -8.07 -12.19 -21.61
C GLY A 162 -9.56 -12.04 -21.96
N PRO A 163 -9.88 -11.83 -23.26
CA PRO A 163 -11.26 -11.76 -23.74
C PRO A 163 -12.06 -13.05 -23.52
N ASP A 164 -11.37 -14.13 -23.19
CA ASP A 164 -11.92 -15.45 -22.87
C ASP A 164 -12.36 -15.61 -21.42
N MET A 165 -12.22 -14.54 -20.59
CA MET A 165 -12.63 -14.52 -19.18
C MET A 165 -14.15 -14.60 -19.03
N GLY A 166 -14.63 -15.67 -18.38
CA GLY A 166 -16.03 -15.98 -18.24
C GLY A 166 -16.68 -15.36 -16.99
N LEU A 167 -17.95 -14.99 -17.11
CA LEU A 167 -18.70 -14.41 -15.98
C LEU A 167 -18.85 -15.40 -14.82
N LEU A 168 -19.08 -16.68 -15.10
CA LEU A 168 -19.29 -17.69 -14.07
C LEU A 168 -18.02 -17.92 -13.23
N GLU A 169 -16.85 -18.02 -13.88
CA GLU A 169 -15.58 -18.21 -13.17
C GLU A 169 -15.23 -17.02 -12.27
N VAL A 170 -15.52 -15.79 -12.71
CA VAL A 170 -15.35 -14.57 -11.90
C VAL A 170 -16.32 -14.55 -10.72
N ASN A 171 -17.59 -14.93 -10.93
CA ASN A 171 -18.60 -14.98 -9.88
C ASN A 171 -18.27 -16.01 -8.80
N GLU A 172 -17.83 -17.21 -9.17
CA GLU A 172 -17.42 -18.25 -8.22
C GLU A 172 -16.23 -17.79 -7.37
N ALA A 173 -15.24 -17.18 -8.02
CA ALA A 173 -14.07 -16.63 -7.35
C ALA A 173 -14.42 -15.48 -6.39
N ALA A 174 -15.33 -14.59 -6.79
CA ALA A 174 -15.80 -13.50 -5.95
C ALA A 174 -16.59 -14.01 -4.73
N SER A 175 -17.41 -15.04 -4.91
CA SER A 175 -18.18 -15.69 -3.83
C SER A 175 -17.25 -16.30 -2.77
N MET A 176 -16.14 -16.92 -3.18
CA MET A 176 -15.15 -17.46 -2.25
C MET A 176 -14.55 -16.37 -1.35
N VAL A 177 -14.26 -15.20 -1.90
CA VAL A 177 -13.73 -14.08 -1.11
C VAL A 177 -14.80 -13.52 -0.16
N ALA A 178 -16.04 -13.45 -0.63
CA ALA A 178 -17.17 -13.00 0.19
C ALA A 178 -17.40 -13.88 1.42
N ASP A 179 -17.27 -15.20 1.27
CA ASP A 179 -17.41 -16.15 2.37
C ASP A 179 -16.30 -16.03 3.43
N MET A 180 -15.16 -15.44 3.07
CA MET A 180 -14.02 -15.26 3.96
C MET A 180 -14.00 -13.89 4.64
N ALA A 181 -14.61 -12.88 4.05
CA ALA A 181 -14.68 -11.53 4.59
C ALA A 181 -15.69 -11.44 5.76
N ASP A 182 -15.74 -10.28 6.42
CA ASP A 182 -16.79 -10.00 7.40
C ASP A 182 -18.17 -10.09 6.71
N PRO A 183 -19.22 -10.67 7.34
CA PRO A 183 -20.57 -10.74 6.76
C PRO A 183 -21.16 -9.37 6.37
N GLU A 184 -20.68 -8.29 6.99
CA GLU A 184 -21.08 -6.91 6.70
C GLU A 184 -20.03 -6.17 5.83
N ALA A 185 -19.08 -6.92 5.25
CA ALA A 185 -18.04 -6.32 4.43
C ALA A 185 -18.61 -5.66 3.16
N ASN A 186 -18.11 -4.48 2.86
CA ASN A 186 -18.33 -3.87 1.54
C ASN A 186 -17.34 -4.47 0.55
N ILE A 187 -17.84 -5.33 -0.35
CA ILE A 187 -17.02 -6.00 -1.37
C ILE A 187 -17.31 -5.36 -2.71
N ILE A 188 -16.27 -4.81 -3.32
CA ILE A 188 -16.32 -4.19 -4.62
C ILE A 188 -15.42 -4.98 -5.55
N PHE A 189 -15.92 -5.34 -6.72
CA PHE A 189 -15.14 -6.06 -7.71
C PHE A 189 -15.17 -5.38 -9.07
N GLY A 190 -14.04 -5.44 -9.77
CA GLY A 190 -13.89 -4.97 -11.14
C GLY A 190 -13.23 -6.02 -12.02
N ALA A 191 -13.53 -5.97 -13.31
CA ALA A 191 -12.99 -6.89 -14.30
C ALA A 191 -12.43 -6.11 -15.49
N VAL A 192 -11.14 -6.25 -15.72
CA VAL A 192 -10.39 -5.61 -16.81
C VAL A 192 -9.96 -6.65 -17.82
N ILE A 193 -10.14 -6.37 -19.10
CA ILE A 193 -9.66 -7.21 -20.18
C ILE A 193 -8.31 -6.69 -20.68
N ASP A 194 -7.32 -7.58 -20.70
CA ASP A 194 -6.03 -7.37 -21.35
C ASP A 194 -5.89 -8.38 -22.51
N ASP A 195 -5.94 -7.88 -23.73
CA ASP A 195 -5.85 -8.69 -24.95
C ASP A 195 -4.54 -9.49 -25.07
N LYS A 196 -3.53 -9.14 -24.26
CA LYS A 196 -2.25 -9.84 -24.22
C LYS A 196 -2.27 -11.07 -23.32
N MET A 197 -3.28 -11.20 -22.46
CA MET A 197 -3.45 -12.35 -21.60
C MET A 197 -4.28 -13.41 -22.32
N THR A 198 -3.78 -14.62 -22.35
CA THR A 198 -4.47 -15.77 -22.93
C THR A 198 -4.41 -16.92 -21.95
N ASP A 199 -5.55 -17.53 -21.65
CA ASP A 199 -5.68 -18.64 -20.71
C ASP A 199 -5.12 -18.35 -19.30
N GLU A 200 -5.05 -17.08 -18.93
CA GLU A 200 -4.53 -16.63 -17.64
C GLU A 200 -5.47 -15.60 -17.03
N ILE A 201 -5.70 -15.71 -15.72
CA ILE A 201 -6.38 -14.68 -14.92
C ILE A 201 -5.46 -14.28 -13.77
N ARG A 202 -5.32 -12.98 -13.58
CA ARG A 202 -4.68 -12.37 -12.40
C ARG A 202 -5.76 -11.81 -11.50
N VAL A 203 -5.67 -12.15 -10.23
CA VAL A 203 -6.56 -11.63 -9.18
C VAL A 203 -5.73 -10.81 -8.19
N THR A 204 -6.15 -9.57 -7.97
CA THR A 204 -5.59 -8.72 -6.93
C THR A 204 -6.66 -8.44 -5.90
N ILE A 205 -6.37 -8.72 -4.64
CA ILE A 205 -7.26 -8.49 -3.50
C ILE A 205 -6.63 -7.40 -2.64
N ILE A 206 -7.41 -6.38 -2.30
CA ILE A 206 -7.01 -5.39 -1.31
C ILE A 206 -8.08 -5.39 -0.22
N ALA A 207 -7.67 -5.70 0.99
CA ALA A 207 -8.54 -5.82 2.14
C ALA A 207 -8.22 -4.73 3.16
N THR A 208 -9.26 -4.10 3.71
CA THR A 208 -9.16 -2.96 4.61
C THR A 208 -10.11 -3.10 5.80
N GLY A 209 -10.00 -2.20 6.77
CA GLY A 209 -10.97 -2.11 7.87
C GLY A 209 -10.73 -3.11 9.00
N PHE A 210 -9.52 -3.63 9.14
CA PHE A 210 -9.12 -4.51 10.26
C PHE A 210 -9.01 -3.77 11.59
N GLU A 211 -8.72 -2.48 11.57
CA GLU A 211 -8.61 -1.65 12.76
C GLU A 211 -9.93 -0.88 12.98
N PRO A 212 -10.35 -0.63 14.24
CA PRO A 212 -11.45 0.27 14.49
C PRO A 212 -11.12 1.64 13.90
N LYS A 213 -12.05 2.22 13.11
CA LYS A 213 -11.86 3.56 12.50
C LYS A 213 -11.35 4.52 13.58
N ARG A 214 -10.18 5.11 13.38
CA ARG A 214 -9.67 6.18 14.24
C ARG A 214 -10.73 7.27 14.28
N ALA A 215 -11.26 7.56 15.48
CA ALA A 215 -12.11 8.73 15.66
C ALA A 215 -11.33 9.95 15.16
N LYS A 216 -11.88 10.68 14.18
CA LYS A 216 -11.29 11.94 13.71
C LYS A 216 -10.98 12.76 14.96
N PRO A 217 -9.74 13.25 15.15
CA PRO A 217 -9.47 14.12 16.28
C PRO A 217 -10.47 15.25 16.21
N ALA A 218 -11.36 15.34 17.20
CA ALA A 218 -12.30 16.44 17.31
C ALA A 218 -11.49 17.72 17.16
N THR A 219 -11.84 18.55 16.18
CA THR A 219 -11.20 19.82 15.93
C THR A 219 -11.13 20.56 17.26
N ARG A 220 -10.00 20.48 17.95
CA ARG A 220 -9.75 21.25 19.14
C ARG A 220 -9.62 22.70 18.73
N ASN A 221 -10.75 23.37 18.57
CA ASN A 221 -10.82 24.81 18.71
C ASN A 221 -10.57 25.18 20.18
N ALA A 222 -9.38 24.93 20.63
CA ALA A 222 -8.83 25.54 21.82
C ALA A 222 -7.39 25.87 21.46
N VAL A 223 -7.19 27.06 20.97
CA VAL A 223 -5.87 27.70 20.90
C VAL A 223 -5.40 27.86 22.35
N ILE A 224 -4.82 26.78 22.90
CA ILE A 224 -3.90 26.95 24.02
C ILE A 224 -2.60 27.36 23.34
N GLN A 225 -2.38 28.67 23.25
CA GLN A 225 -1.05 29.17 22.95
C GLN A 225 -0.13 28.64 24.07
N PRO A 226 0.84 27.77 23.76
CA PRO A 226 1.88 27.50 24.77
C PRO A 226 2.60 28.81 24.98
N GLU A 227 2.64 29.26 26.22
CA GLU A 227 3.48 30.36 26.65
C GLU A 227 4.92 30.01 26.26
N ILE A 228 5.40 30.57 25.17
CA ILE A 228 6.75 30.34 24.68
C ILE A 228 7.66 31.06 25.66
N ALA A 229 8.29 30.31 26.55
CA ALA A 229 9.34 30.83 27.37
C ALA A 229 10.37 31.54 26.47
N PRO A 230 10.82 32.76 26.84
CA PRO A 230 11.72 33.51 25.98
C PRO A 230 13.00 32.69 25.72
N ILE A 231 13.30 32.46 24.45
CA ILE A 231 14.53 31.78 24.03
C ILE A 231 15.72 32.54 24.63
N PRO A 232 16.58 31.88 25.43
CA PRO A 232 17.77 32.55 25.94
C PRO A 232 18.61 33.02 24.77
N LYS A 233 18.89 34.32 24.70
CA LYS A 233 19.77 34.90 23.68
C LYS A 233 21.13 34.25 23.82
N PHE A 234 21.41 33.33 22.90
CA PHE A 234 22.73 32.72 22.81
C PHE A 234 23.72 33.81 22.37
N LYS A 235 24.53 34.29 23.31
CA LYS A 235 25.72 35.11 23.01
C LYS A 235 26.78 34.14 22.45
N GLY A 236 26.70 33.87 21.13
CA GLY A 236 27.75 33.15 20.45
C GLY A 236 29.07 33.94 20.58
N PRO A 237 30.23 33.26 20.58
CA PRO A 237 31.51 33.93 20.53
C PRO A 237 31.54 34.84 19.30
N THR A 238 31.91 36.09 19.49
CA THR A 238 32.17 37.05 18.42
C THR A 238 33.27 36.47 17.53
N LEU A 239 32.90 36.06 16.32
CA LEU A 239 33.87 35.64 15.32
C LEU A 239 34.68 36.88 14.94
N GLU A 240 35.86 37.04 15.53
CA GLU A 240 36.84 38.05 15.10
C GLU A 240 37.35 37.62 13.72
N ILE A 241 37.10 38.48 12.71
CA ILE A 241 37.59 38.25 11.36
C ILE A 241 39.12 38.42 11.42
N PRO A 242 39.89 37.37 11.02
CA PRO A 242 41.34 37.42 11.05
C PRO A 242 41.87 38.58 10.21
N GLU A 243 42.94 39.22 10.66
CA GLU A 243 43.54 40.41 10.00
C GLU A 243 43.89 40.25 8.55
N TRP A 244 44.20 39.01 8.12
CA TRP A 244 44.53 38.70 6.70
C TRP A 244 43.31 38.79 5.77
N MET A 245 42.10 38.75 6.28
CA MET A 245 40.86 38.86 5.53
C MET A 245 40.37 40.33 5.40
N LYS A 246 41.03 41.28 6.10
CA LYS A 246 40.72 42.72 6.07
C LYS A 246 41.48 43.50 5.02
N ARG A 247 42.39 42.88 4.26
CA ARG A 247 43.15 43.58 3.22
C ARG A 247 42.38 43.51 1.89
N LYS A 248 42.09 44.71 1.35
CA LYS A 248 41.69 44.95 -0.03
C LYS A 248 42.84 44.64 -0.97
#